data_1f8ee3fa1142aae2c94c9798db4a12de
#
_entry.id   1f8ee3fa1142aae2c94c9798db4a12de
#
_cell.length_a   1.000
_cell.length_b   1.000
_cell.length_c   1.000
_cell.angle_alpha   90.00
_cell.angle_beta   90.00
_cell.angle_gamma   90.00
#
_symmetry.space_group_name_H-M   'P 1'
#
loop_
_entity.id
_entity.type
_entity.pdbx_description
1 polymer ?
#
loop_
_entity_poly.entity_id
_entity_poly.type
_entity_poly.pdbx_seq_one_letter_code
_entity_poly.pdbx_strand_id
1 'polypeptide(L)'
;ASYSNASASDVSTAIDAALAAKPAWESLPFADRAAIFLKAADLIAGKYRYEIMAATMLGQGKNAWQAEIDSAAELVDFLRFNVQFAEELYAQQPQHNSPGVWNRVEYRPLEGFVYAVTPFNFTAIAGNLPGAPALMGNVVVWKPSDSAIASNWLLYNILLEAGLPKNVIQFVPGNPEEVTKVVLEHKQLAALHYTGSTAVFRKLYGAIATGVAEGRYQGYPRIVGETGGKNFHLIHSSADIENAAIQTVRGAFEYQGQKCSATSRAYIPKSVWPQFKEKLVKETSALSLGVPTDHKNFVGPVIHAGSFNKLSGVIDAAQNDSELELLVGGKHDNSTGYFIHPTIYATTNPRHKLLSTELFGPILTVHVYDDTASPAEAYADVCKLIDSTSEYGLTGSVFAADRAAVRFAEDALRNSAGNFYINCKSTGAVVGQQPFGGARASGTNDKAGGMNFMSRFVSARSIKEEFSPTTKVEYPSNEV
;
A
#
# COMPACT_ATOMS: atom_id res chain seq x y z
N ALA A 1 -6.65 -9.51 24.77
CA ALA A 1 -7.34 -10.61 24.10
C ALA A 1 -6.32 -11.62 23.61
N SER A 2 -6.61 -12.91 23.70
CA SER A 2 -5.82 -13.98 23.13
C SER A 2 -6.53 -14.53 21.90
N TYR A 3 -5.77 -14.98 20.91
CA TYR A 3 -6.27 -15.68 19.74
C TYR A 3 -5.41 -16.93 19.50
N SER A 4 -5.99 -17.93 18.86
CA SER A 4 -5.26 -19.15 18.47
C SER A 4 -4.69 -19.00 17.08
N ASN A 5 -3.47 -19.50 16.88
CA ASN A 5 -2.90 -19.62 15.54
C ASN A 5 -3.60 -20.78 14.81
N ALA A 6 -3.95 -20.57 13.56
CA ALA A 6 -4.48 -21.62 12.70
C ALA A 6 -3.38 -22.64 12.37
N SER A 7 -3.71 -23.92 12.55
CA SER A 7 -2.87 -25.03 12.08
C SER A 7 -3.01 -25.22 10.57
N ALA A 8 -2.14 -26.01 9.96
CA ALA A 8 -2.25 -26.38 8.55
C ALA A 8 -3.62 -26.99 8.19
N SER A 9 -4.20 -27.80 9.10
CA SER A 9 -5.54 -28.37 8.94
C SER A 9 -6.63 -27.30 8.97
N ASP A 10 -6.51 -26.30 9.86
CA ASP A 10 -7.48 -25.19 9.94
C ASP A 10 -7.43 -24.36 8.65
N VAL A 11 -6.24 -24.10 8.11
CA VAL A 11 -6.07 -23.39 6.83
C VAL A 11 -6.72 -24.15 5.68
N SER A 12 -6.50 -25.46 5.57
CA SER A 12 -7.14 -26.31 4.55
C SER A 12 -8.66 -26.27 4.69
N THR A 13 -9.18 -26.41 5.92
CA THR A 13 -10.63 -26.33 6.20
C THR A 13 -11.19 -24.95 5.81
N ALA A 14 -10.47 -23.87 6.07
CA ALA A 14 -10.87 -22.52 5.68
C ALA A 14 -10.92 -22.35 4.16
N ILE A 15 -9.95 -22.90 3.43
CA ILE A 15 -9.95 -22.89 1.96
C ILE A 15 -11.17 -23.66 1.42
N ASP A 16 -11.41 -24.87 1.92
CA ASP A 16 -12.54 -25.70 1.48
C ASP A 16 -13.89 -25.00 1.76
N ALA A 17 -14.03 -24.39 2.93
CA ALA A 17 -15.23 -23.65 3.30
C ALA A 17 -15.44 -22.40 2.41
N ALA A 18 -14.36 -21.68 2.06
CA ALA A 18 -14.42 -20.56 1.13
C ALA A 18 -14.85 -21.03 -0.28
N LEU A 19 -14.25 -22.09 -0.77
CA LEU A 19 -14.59 -22.65 -2.09
C LEU A 19 -16.03 -23.19 -2.14
N ALA A 20 -16.52 -23.77 -1.05
CA ALA A 20 -17.91 -24.20 -0.93
C ALA A 20 -18.91 -23.03 -0.94
N ALA A 21 -18.54 -21.88 -0.38
CA ALA A 21 -19.37 -20.67 -0.38
C ALA A 21 -19.36 -19.94 -1.74
N LYS A 22 -18.34 -20.17 -2.57
CA LYS A 22 -18.11 -19.43 -3.81
C LYS A 22 -19.30 -19.43 -4.78
N PRO A 23 -19.94 -20.57 -5.14
CA PRO A 23 -21.03 -20.57 -6.13
C PRO A 23 -22.21 -19.67 -5.74
N ALA A 24 -22.60 -19.68 -4.47
CA ALA A 24 -23.68 -18.81 -3.97
C ALA A 24 -23.28 -17.34 -3.99
N TRP A 25 -22.05 -17.03 -3.62
CA TRP A 25 -21.53 -15.66 -3.58
C TRP A 25 -21.36 -15.05 -4.98
N GLU A 26 -20.77 -15.79 -5.91
CA GLU A 26 -20.55 -15.31 -7.29
C GLU A 26 -21.84 -15.14 -8.08
N SER A 27 -22.88 -15.92 -7.76
CA SER A 27 -24.19 -15.82 -8.40
C SER A 27 -25.05 -14.67 -7.86
N LEU A 28 -24.67 -14.09 -6.70
CA LEU A 28 -25.39 -12.95 -6.15
C LEU A 28 -25.23 -11.71 -7.05
N PRO A 29 -26.32 -11.01 -7.40
CA PRO A 29 -26.22 -9.80 -8.22
C PRO A 29 -25.24 -8.80 -7.63
N PHE A 30 -24.53 -8.07 -8.51
CA PHE A 30 -23.54 -7.09 -8.06
C PHE A 30 -24.13 -6.05 -7.08
N ALA A 31 -25.35 -5.56 -7.37
CA ALA A 31 -26.01 -4.59 -6.49
C ALA A 31 -26.21 -5.10 -5.05
N ASP A 32 -26.52 -6.40 -4.89
CA ASP A 32 -26.70 -7.00 -3.58
C ASP A 32 -25.36 -7.17 -2.84
N ARG A 33 -24.29 -7.54 -3.54
CA ARG A 33 -22.94 -7.55 -2.97
C ARG A 33 -22.51 -6.13 -2.58
N ALA A 34 -22.70 -5.15 -3.46
CA ALA A 34 -22.37 -3.75 -3.22
C ALA A 34 -23.09 -3.18 -1.99
N ALA A 35 -24.37 -3.51 -1.82
CA ALA A 35 -25.18 -3.08 -0.67
C ALA A 35 -24.55 -3.49 0.67
N ILE A 36 -23.94 -4.68 0.75
CA ILE A 36 -23.26 -5.17 1.96
C ILE A 36 -22.04 -4.28 2.28
N PHE A 37 -21.22 -3.96 1.29
CA PHE A 37 -20.01 -3.12 1.48
C PHE A 37 -20.37 -1.66 1.78
N LEU A 38 -21.42 -1.11 1.16
CA LEU A 38 -21.93 0.22 1.47
C LEU A 38 -22.50 0.27 2.92
N LYS A 39 -23.21 -0.77 3.35
CA LYS A 39 -23.67 -0.86 4.73
C LYS A 39 -22.50 -1.00 5.71
N ALA A 40 -21.47 -1.74 5.38
CA ALA A 40 -20.24 -1.80 6.19
C ALA A 40 -19.60 -0.42 6.32
N ALA A 41 -19.55 0.35 5.23
CA ALA A 41 -19.05 1.74 5.24
C ALA A 41 -19.88 2.62 6.19
N ASP A 42 -21.21 2.50 6.19
CA ASP A 42 -22.09 3.27 7.08
C ASP A 42 -21.94 2.84 8.55
N LEU A 43 -21.77 1.55 8.82
CA LEU A 43 -21.48 1.05 10.17
C LEU A 43 -20.16 1.59 10.70
N ILE A 44 -19.11 1.63 9.87
CA ILE A 44 -17.79 2.17 10.23
C ILE A 44 -17.86 3.69 10.39
N ALA A 45 -18.52 4.39 9.49
CA ALA A 45 -18.66 5.85 9.57
C ALA A 45 -19.44 6.32 10.80
N GLY A 46 -20.36 5.50 11.30
CA GLY A 46 -21.26 5.79 12.43
C GLY A 46 -20.96 4.96 13.67
N LYS A 47 -21.63 3.81 13.78
CA LYS A 47 -21.66 2.96 14.99
C LYS A 47 -20.28 2.56 15.51
N TYR A 48 -19.37 2.17 14.62
CA TYR A 48 -18.07 1.61 14.98
C TYR A 48 -16.90 2.59 14.82
N ARG A 49 -17.16 3.87 14.48
CA ARG A 49 -16.11 4.85 14.18
C ARG A 49 -15.06 4.94 15.28
N TYR A 50 -15.49 5.20 16.50
CA TYR A 50 -14.57 5.37 17.62
C TYR A 50 -13.97 4.05 18.12
N GLU A 51 -14.67 2.96 17.97
CA GLU A 51 -14.18 1.64 18.37
C GLU A 51 -13.04 1.17 17.46
N ILE A 52 -13.18 1.32 16.14
CA ILE A 52 -12.13 0.95 15.19
C ILE A 52 -10.92 1.90 15.29
N MET A 53 -11.14 3.19 15.58
CA MET A 53 -10.08 4.13 15.89
C MET A 53 -9.32 3.70 17.15
N ALA A 54 -10.01 3.40 18.23
CA ALA A 54 -9.40 2.97 19.50
C ALA A 54 -8.62 1.66 19.32
N ALA A 55 -9.18 0.67 18.60
CA ALA A 55 -8.48 -0.57 18.29
C ALA A 55 -7.19 -0.32 17.49
N THR A 56 -7.22 0.63 16.55
CA THR A 56 -6.06 1.03 15.74
C THR A 56 -5.04 1.80 16.57
N MET A 57 -5.47 2.72 17.43
CA MET A 57 -4.58 3.46 18.34
C MET A 57 -3.82 2.51 19.26
N LEU A 58 -4.53 1.63 19.95
CA LEU A 58 -3.96 0.74 20.95
C LEU A 58 -3.16 -0.42 20.33
N GLY A 59 -3.64 -0.99 19.24
CA GLY A 59 -3.00 -2.15 18.60
C GLY A 59 -1.81 -1.79 17.71
N GLN A 60 -1.83 -0.61 17.09
CA GLN A 60 -0.83 -0.23 16.08
C GLN A 60 0.02 0.98 16.49
N GLY A 61 -0.27 1.63 17.62
CA GLY A 61 0.50 2.77 18.12
C GLY A 61 0.25 4.06 17.33
N LYS A 62 -0.95 4.24 16.76
CA LYS A 62 -1.35 5.48 16.08
C LYS A 62 -1.96 6.48 17.06
N ASN A 63 -1.71 7.78 16.83
CA ASN A 63 -2.47 8.81 17.55
C ASN A 63 -3.90 8.92 16.98
N ALA A 64 -4.77 9.68 17.65
CA ALA A 64 -6.18 9.79 17.28
C ALA A 64 -6.40 10.27 15.84
N TRP A 65 -5.62 11.26 15.38
CA TRP A 65 -5.72 11.81 14.02
C TRP A 65 -5.32 10.77 12.95
N GLN A 66 -4.23 10.04 13.21
CA GLN A 66 -3.77 8.98 12.31
C GLN A 66 -4.76 7.81 12.27
N ALA A 67 -5.32 7.43 13.42
CA ALA A 67 -6.32 6.37 13.49
C ALA A 67 -7.62 6.76 12.78
N GLU A 68 -8.05 8.04 12.90
CA GLU A 68 -9.21 8.58 12.17
C GLU A 68 -9.03 8.44 10.66
N ILE A 69 -7.90 8.91 10.13
CA ILE A 69 -7.61 8.89 8.69
C ILE A 69 -7.40 7.44 8.21
N ASP A 70 -6.48 6.70 8.84
CA ASP A 70 -5.92 5.46 8.32
C ASP A 70 -6.76 4.22 8.69
N SER A 71 -7.83 4.37 9.48
CA SER A 71 -8.76 3.29 9.78
C SER A 71 -10.21 3.60 9.41
N ALA A 72 -10.78 4.69 9.93
CA ALA A 72 -12.20 4.98 9.72
C ALA A 72 -12.45 5.63 8.36
N ALA A 73 -11.83 6.78 8.09
CA ALA A 73 -12.11 7.56 6.89
C ALA A 73 -11.67 6.84 5.60
N GLU A 74 -10.43 6.42 5.52
CA GLU A 74 -9.87 5.75 4.34
C GLU A 74 -10.57 4.42 4.04
N LEU A 75 -10.94 3.65 5.08
CA LEU A 75 -11.66 2.40 4.88
C LEU A 75 -13.08 2.63 4.33
N VAL A 76 -13.79 3.61 4.86
CA VAL A 76 -15.10 4.02 4.34
C VAL A 76 -15.01 4.45 2.87
N ASP A 77 -13.97 5.19 2.53
CA ASP A 77 -13.72 5.62 1.15
C ASP A 77 -13.42 4.42 0.25
N PHE A 78 -12.57 3.48 0.66
CA PHE A 78 -12.34 2.24 -0.11
C PHE A 78 -13.65 1.48 -0.35
N LEU A 79 -14.47 1.28 0.67
CA LEU A 79 -15.72 0.53 0.55
C LEU A 79 -16.71 1.21 -0.40
N ARG A 80 -16.78 2.54 -0.40
CA ARG A 80 -17.69 3.31 -1.26
C ARG A 80 -17.15 3.46 -2.69
N PHE A 81 -15.90 3.89 -2.85
CA PHE A 81 -15.30 4.10 -4.17
C PHE A 81 -15.08 2.81 -4.94
N ASN A 82 -14.75 1.70 -4.27
CA ASN A 82 -14.64 0.41 -4.96
C ASN A 82 -15.96 -0.04 -5.59
N VAL A 83 -17.11 0.29 -4.98
CA VAL A 83 -18.42 0.04 -5.60
C VAL A 83 -18.57 0.84 -6.89
N GLN A 84 -18.27 2.13 -6.85
CA GLN A 84 -18.29 2.98 -8.04
C GLN A 84 -17.35 2.48 -9.13
N PHE A 85 -16.10 2.16 -8.78
CA PHE A 85 -15.12 1.66 -9.75
C PHE A 85 -15.50 0.30 -10.35
N ALA A 86 -16.18 -0.55 -9.58
CA ALA A 86 -16.71 -1.82 -10.09
C ALA A 86 -17.86 -1.60 -11.08
N GLU A 87 -18.77 -0.67 -10.80
CA GLU A 87 -19.83 -0.28 -11.74
C GLU A 87 -19.26 0.26 -13.05
N GLU A 88 -18.27 1.15 -12.97
CA GLU A 88 -17.57 1.71 -14.14
C GLU A 88 -16.88 0.60 -14.96
N LEU A 89 -16.29 -0.39 -14.30
CA LEU A 89 -15.68 -1.55 -14.97
C LEU A 89 -16.75 -2.41 -15.67
N TYR A 90 -17.85 -2.75 -15.00
CA TYR A 90 -18.92 -3.55 -15.57
C TYR A 90 -19.65 -2.85 -16.72
N ALA A 91 -19.66 -1.53 -16.75
CA ALA A 91 -20.21 -0.73 -17.83
C ALA A 91 -19.36 -0.77 -19.13
N GLN A 92 -18.11 -1.27 -19.06
CA GLN A 92 -17.25 -1.40 -20.23
C GLN A 92 -17.70 -2.59 -21.10
N GLN A 93 -18.49 -2.29 -22.12
CA GLN A 93 -19.03 -3.26 -23.04
C GLN A 93 -18.59 -2.98 -24.48
N PRO A 94 -18.56 -3.99 -25.39
CA PRO A 94 -18.30 -3.76 -26.81
C PRO A 94 -19.27 -2.75 -27.41
N GLN A 95 -18.74 -1.73 -28.06
CA GLN A 95 -19.56 -0.63 -28.61
C GLN A 95 -20.10 -0.93 -30.01
N HIS A 96 -19.55 -1.93 -30.71
CA HIS A 96 -19.90 -2.25 -32.09
C HIS A 96 -20.39 -3.68 -32.22
N ASN A 97 -21.47 -3.87 -33.00
CA ASN A 97 -22.02 -5.14 -33.36
C ASN A 97 -22.20 -5.23 -34.87
N SER A 98 -21.98 -6.41 -35.46
CA SER A 98 -22.38 -6.68 -36.84
C SER A 98 -23.92 -6.81 -36.92
N PRO A 99 -24.54 -6.60 -38.09
CA PRO A 99 -25.97 -6.83 -38.24
C PRO A 99 -26.34 -8.28 -37.82
N GLY A 100 -27.37 -8.41 -36.99
CA GLY A 100 -27.85 -9.70 -36.49
C GLY A 100 -26.96 -10.34 -35.39
N VAL A 101 -25.99 -9.60 -34.83
CA VAL A 101 -25.08 -10.08 -33.80
C VAL A 101 -25.16 -9.21 -32.54
N TRP A 102 -25.11 -9.82 -31.39
CA TRP A 102 -24.92 -9.13 -30.11
C TRP A 102 -23.63 -9.62 -29.45
N ASN A 103 -22.71 -8.66 -29.20
CA ASN A 103 -21.48 -8.91 -28.45
C ASN A 103 -21.61 -8.34 -27.04
N ARG A 104 -21.19 -9.10 -26.04
CA ARG A 104 -21.16 -8.65 -24.64
C ARG A 104 -19.95 -9.24 -23.91
N VAL A 105 -19.54 -8.58 -22.86
CA VAL A 105 -18.51 -9.06 -21.93
C VAL A 105 -19.16 -9.36 -20.58
N GLU A 106 -18.88 -10.52 -20.06
CA GLU A 106 -19.17 -10.91 -18.69
C GLU A 106 -17.90 -10.87 -17.86
N TYR A 107 -17.92 -10.07 -16.80
CA TYR A 107 -16.80 -9.98 -15.84
C TYR A 107 -17.03 -10.98 -14.71
N ARG A 108 -16.51 -12.18 -14.87
CA ARG A 108 -16.63 -13.26 -13.87
C ARG A 108 -15.63 -13.08 -12.76
N PRO A 109 -15.92 -13.47 -11.50
CA PRO A 109 -14.91 -13.69 -10.48
C PRO A 109 -13.82 -14.65 -10.95
N LEU A 110 -12.66 -14.61 -10.30
CA LEU A 110 -11.56 -15.54 -10.61
C LEU A 110 -11.98 -16.97 -10.25
N GLU A 111 -11.46 -17.93 -10.97
CA GLU A 111 -11.72 -19.36 -10.73
C GLU A 111 -10.79 -19.87 -9.61
N GLY A 112 -11.33 -20.06 -8.41
CA GLY A 112 -10.61 -20.39 -7.20
C GLY A 112 -10.79 -19.35 -6.11
N PHE A 113 -9.78 -19.14 -5.26
CA PHE A 113 -9.80 -18.18 -4.15
C PHE A 113 -8.66 -17.19 -4.23
N VAL A 114 -8.84 -16.04 -3.59
CA VAL A 114 -7.80 -15.00 -3.43
C VAL A 114 -7.13 -15.15 -2.07
N TYR A 115 -5.81 -15.14 -2.02
CA TYR A 115 -5.04 -15.06 -0.79
C TYR A 115 -4.69 -13.61 -0.49
N ALA A 116 -5.30 -13.03 0.54
CA ALA A 116 -5.06 -11.66 1.00
C ALA A 116 -4.12 -11.67 2.22
N VAL A 117 -2.94 -11.08 2.07
CA VAL A 117 -1.95 -10.91 3.15
C VAL A 117 -1.81 -9.44 3.48
N THR A 118 -2.21 -9.06 4.69
CA THR A 118 -2.38 -7.66 5.06
C THR A 118 -1.33 -7.15 6.04
N PRO A 119 -0.94 -5.86 5.93
CA PRO A 119 0.08 -5.26 6.77
C PRO A 119 -0.47 -4.88 8.15
N PHE A 120 0.43 -4.45 9.04
CA PHE A 120 0.02 -3.96 10.36
C PHE A 120 -0.32 -2.46 10.37
N ASN A 121 0.20 -1.69 9.44
CA ASN A 121 0.29 -0.24 9.58
C ASN A 121 -0.98 0.53 9.20
N PHE A 122 -1.89 -0.08 8.42
CA PHE A 122 -3.15 0.55 8.01
C PHE A 122 -4.33 -0.41 8.13
N THR A 123 -5.26 -0.12 9.02
CA THR A 123 -6.52 -0.88 9.14
C THR A 123 -7.35 -0.78 7.84
N ALA A 124 -7.34 0.38 7.18
CA ALA A 124 -8.01 0.56 5.89
C ALA A 124 -7.46 -0.36 4.80
N ILE A 125 -6.13 -0.48 4.70
CA ILE A 125 -5.49 -1.39 3.75
C ILE A 125 -5.81 -2.85 4.11
N ALA A 126 -5.79 -3.19 5.41
CA ALA A 126 -6.15 -4.52 5.88
C ALA A 126 -7.60 -4.90 5.53
N GLY A 127 -8.50 -3.92 5.43
CA GLY A 127 -9.87 -4.13 4.97
C GLY A 127 -10.02 -4.18 3.46
N ASN A 128 -9.26 -3.34 2.75
CA ASN A 128 -9.34 -3.28 1.29
C ASN A 128 -8.81 -4.55 0.60
N LEU A 129 -7.75 -5.17 1.14
CA LEU A 129 -7.16 -6.34 0.52
C LEU A 129 -8.11 -7.54 0.42
N PRO A 130 -8.86 -7.93 1.46
CA PRO A 130 -9.91 -8.94 1.33
C PRO A 130 -11.21 -8.36 0.74
N GLY A 131 -11.53 -7.09 1.00
CA GLY A 131 -12.81 -6.48 0.63
C GLY A 131 -12.98 -6.26 -0.88
N ALA A 132 -11.97 -5.72 -1.56
CA ALA A 132 -12.05 -5.46 -2.99
C ALA A 132 -12.28 -6.74 -3.82
N PRO A 133 -11.50 -7.82 -3.66
CA PRO A 133 -11.80 -9.06 -4.37
C PRO A 133 -13.14 -9.68 -3.97
N ALA A 134 -13.56 -9.59 -2.72
CA ALA A 134 -14.86 -10.10 -2.28
C ALA A 134 -16.01 -9.33 -2.95
N LEU A 135 -15.95 -8.00 -3.04
CA LEU A 135 -16.92 -7.18 -3.77
C LEU A 135 -17.06 -7.64 -5.24
N MET A 136 -15.95 -8.03 -5.88
CA MET A 136 -15.93 -8.54 -7.25
C MET A 136 -16.43 -10.00 -7.38
N GLY A 137 -16.95 -10.58 -6.29
CA GLY A 137 -17.55 -11.92 -6.27
C GLY A 137 -16.58 -13.06 -5.96
N ASN A 138 -15.33 -12.75 -5.57
CA ASN A 138 -14.39 -13.77 -5.15
C ASN A 138 -14.59 -14.20 -3.71
N VAL A 139 -14.12 -15.39 -3.37
CA VAL A 139 -13.90 -15.80 -1.99
C VAL A 139 -12.44 -15.60 -1.60
N VAL A 140 -12.19 -15.30 -0.34
CA VAL A 140 -10.90 -14.81 0.12
C VAL A 140 -10.44 -15.56 1.36
N VAL A 141 -9.18 -15.98 1.38
CA VAL A 141 -8.46 -16.39 2.58
C VAL A 141 -7.61 -15.21 3.03
N TRP A 142 -7.96 -14.63 4.18
CA TRP A 142 -7.33 -13.43 4.72
C TRP A 142 -6.38 -13.78 5.85
N LYS A 143 -5.07 -13.60 5.61
CA LYS A 143 -4.03 -13.68 6.64
C LYS A 143 -3.73 -12.28 7.16
N PRO A 144 -4.25 -11.90 8.33
CA PRO A 144 -3.96 -10.61 8.95
C PRO A 144 -2.53 -10.56 9.49
N SER A 145 -2.00 -9.35 9.68
CA SER A 145 -0.78 -9.18 10.47
C SER A 145 -1.03 -9.49 11.94
N ASP A 146 -0.13 -10.23 12.56
CA ASP A 146 -0.24 -10.60 13.99
C ASP A 146 -0.23 -9.37 14.90
N SER A 147 0.41 -8.28 14.47
CA SER A 147 0.44 -7.00 15.20
C SER A 147 -0.83 -6.15 15.04
N ALA A 148 -1.81 -6.56 14.21
CA ALA A 148 -3.03 -5.80 13.94
C ALA A 148 -4.31 -6.66 14.10
N ILE A 149 -4.25 -7.78 14.81
CA ILE A 149 -5.37 -8.72 14.93
C ILE A 149 -6.62 -8.06 15.50
N ALA A 150 -6.49 -7.21 16.53
CA ALA A 150 -7.65 -6.64 17.22
C ALA A 150 -8.50 -5.76 16.28
N SER A 151 -7.87 -4.83 15.56
CA SER A 151 -8.57 -3.96 14.61
C SER A 151 -9.11 -4.74 13.41
N ASN A 152 -8.35 -5.73 12.91
CA ASN A 152 -8.76 -6.54 11.77
C ASN A 152 -9.90 -7.50 12.13
N TRP A 153 -9.91 -8.06 13.33
CA TRP A 153 -11.01 -8.88 13.84
C TRP A 153 -12.31 -8.07 14.03
N LEU A 154 -12.20 -6.84 14.56
CA LEU A 154 -13.34 -5.95 14.66
C LEU A 154 -13.91 -5.66 13.27
N LEU A 155 -13.06 -5.33 12.31
CA LEU A 155 -13.48 -5.10 10.93
C LEU A 155 -14.18 -6.33 10.32
N TYR A 156 -13.62 -7.53 10.51
CA TYR A 156 -14.25 -8.76 10.04
C TYR A 156 -15.67 -8.94 10.60
N ASN A 157 -15.85 -8.67 11.89
CA ASN A 157 -17.20 -8.73 12.51
C ASN A 157 -18.14 -7.66 11.96
N ILE A 158 -17.65 -6.46 11.66
CA ILE A 158 -18.45 -5.40 11.01
C ILE A 158 -18.94 -5.85 9.63
N LEU A 159 -18.08 -6.50 8.84
CA LEU A 159 -18.49 -7.06 7.54
C LEU A 159 -19.57 -8.13 7.69
N LEU A 160 -19.47 -9.01 8.70
CA LEU A 160 -20.52 -10.00 9.00
C LEU A 160 -21.84 -9.32 9.45
N GLU A 161 -21.78 -8.30 10.31
CA GLU A 161 -22.97 -7.51 10.71
C GLU A 161 -23.60 -6.79 9.52
N ALA A 162 -22.78 -6.32 8.58
CA ALA A 162 -23.28 -5.70 7.36
C ALA A 162 -24.02 -6.67 6.44
N GLY A 163 -23.85 -7.98 6.63
CA GLY A 163 -24.52 -9.03 5.88
C GLY A 163 -23.62 -9.85 4.98
N LEU A 164 -22.28 -9.72 5.11
CA LEU A 164 -21.35 -10.59 4.39
C LEU A 164 -21.63 -12.05 4.79
N PRO A 165 -21.91 -12.95 3.83
CA PRO A 165 -22.15 -14.35 4.17
C PRO A 165 -20.91 -14.98 4.80
N LYS A 166 -21.14 -15.86 5.77
CA LYS A 166 -20.06 -16.66 6.35
C LYS A 166 -19.29 -17.38 5.24
N ASN A 167 -18.01 -17.52 5.43
CA ASN A 167 -17.08 -18.23 4.54
C ASN A 167 -16.72 -17.51 3.23
N VAL A 168 -17.31 -16.37 2.89
CA VAL A 168 -16.84 -15.56 1.75
C VAL A 168 -15.44 -15.00 2.01
N ILE A 169 -15.20 -14.51 3.22
CA ILE A 169 -13.86 -14.14 3.69
C ILE A 169 -13.54 -15.03 4.90
N GLN A 170 -12.44 -15.76 4.83
CA GLN A 170 -11.90 -16.57 5.93
C GLN A 170 -10.81 -15.79 6.64
N PHE A 171 -11.05 -15.43 7.90
CA PHE A 171 -10.07 -14.75 8.74
C PHE A 171 -9.14 -15.79 9.39
N VAL A 172 -7.89 -15.87 8.93
CA VAL A 172 -6.93 -16.94 9.29
C VAL A 172 -5.68 -16.34 9.95
N PRO A 173 -5.72 -16.04 11.27
CA PRO A 173 -4.53 -15.65 12.02
C PRO A 173 -3.63 -16.88 12.21
N GLY A 174 -2.31 -16.69 12.16
CA GLY A 174 -1.39 -17.78 12.36
C GLY A 174 0.03 -17.51 11.89
N ASN A 175 0.92 -18.48 12.08
CA ASN A 175 2.28 -18.37 11.59
C ASN A 175 2.30 -18.11 10.08
N PRO A 176 2.92 -17.01 9.62
CA PRO A 176 2.89 -16.64 8.20
C PRO A 176 3.45 -17.70 7.26
N GLU A 177 4.50 -18.43 7.68
CA GLU A 177 5.14 -19.45 6.84
C GLU A 177 4.25 -20.70 6.71
N GLU A 178 3.63 -21.14 7.82
CA GLU A 178 2.75 -22.30 7.83
C GLU A 178 1.47 -22.06 7.03
N VAL A 179 0.79 -20.93 7.28
CA VAL A 179 -0.43 -20.55 6.53
C VAL A 179 -0.11 -20.43 5.05
N THR A 180 0.94 -19.69 4.71
CA THR A 180 1.33 -19.43 3.32
C THR A 180 1.71 -20.73 2.59
N LYS A 181 2.39 -21.67 3.23
CA LYS A 181 2.75 -22.95 2.62
C LYS A 181 1.51 -23.70 2.15
N VAL A 182 0.49 -23.86 3.01
CA VAL A 182 -0.75 -24.56 2.66
C VAL A 182 -1.47 -23.87 1.50
N VAL A 183 -1.55 -22.53 1.55
CA VAL A 183 -2.22 -21.73 0.53
C VAL A 183 -1.53 -21.86 -0.82
N LEU A 184 -0.19 -21.73 -0.88
CA LEU A 184 0.57 -21.77 -2.13
C LEU A 184 0.66 -23.18 -2.75
N GLU A 185 0.42 -24.23 -1.97
CA GLU A 185 0.34 -25.59 -2.47
C GLU A 185 -1.05 -25.94 -3.07
N HIS A 186 -2.07 -25.11 -2.83
CA HIS A 186 -3.42 -25.40 -3.25
C HIS A 186 -3.67 -25.08 -4.74
N LYS A 187 -4.18 -26.06 -5.50
CA LYS A 187 -4.40 -25.95 -6.96
C LYS A 187 -5.33 -24.83 -7.40
N GLN A 188 -6.26 -24.42 -6.54
CA GLN A 188 -7.25 -23.37 -6.83
C GLN A 188 -6.85 -22.00 -6.29
N LEU A 189 -5.56 -21.75 -6.02
CA LEU A 189 -5.07 -20.41 -5.79
C LEU A 189 -5.25 -19.58 -7.08
N ALA A 190 -6.10 -18.57 -7.04
CA ALA A 190 -6.43 -17.74 -8.20
C ALA A 190 -5.72 -16.39 -8.20
N ALA A 191 -5.40 -15.86 -7.01
CA ALA A 191 -4.63 -14.63 -6.88
C ALA A 191 -3.95 -14.51 -5.51
N LEU A 192 -2.82 -13.80 -5.50
CA LEU A 192 -2.20 -13.22 -4.31
C LEU A 192 -2.49 -11.72 -4.28
N HIS A 193 -3.07 -11.23 -3.19
CA HIS A 193 -3.23 -9.82 -2.91
C HIS A 193 -2.43 -9.47 -1.65
N TYR A 194 -1.33 -8.77 -1.82
CA TYR A 194 -0.30 -8.61 -0.80
C TYR A 194 0.05 -7.15 -0.53
N THR A 195 0.15 -6.79 0.75
CA THR A 195 0.84 -5.58 1.17
C THR A 195 1.75 -5.91 2.36
N GLY A 196 3.03 -5.60 2.24
CA GLY A 196 4.03 -5.91 3.25
C GLY A 196 5.46 -5.71 2.78
N SER A 197 6.42 -6.41 3.38
CA SER A 197 7.84 -6.24 3.03
C SER A 197 8.19 -6.76 1.64
N THR A 198 9.04 -6.05 0.93
CA THR A 198 9.54 -6.41 -0.41
C THR A 198 10.22 -7.78 -0.42
N ALA A 199 10.99 -8.10 0.63
CA ALA A 199 11.68 -9.40 0.71
C ALA A 199 10.69 -10.58 0.76
N VAL A 200 9.61 -10.46 1.53
CA VAL A 200 8.55 -11.49 1.59
C VAL A 200 7.81 -11.56 0.26
N PHE A 201 7.45 -10.42 -0.34
CA PHE A 201 6.78 -10.39 -1.64
C PHE A 201 7.58 -11.11 -2.73
N ARG A 202 8.89 -10.86 -2.81
CA ARG A 202 9.78 -11.57 -3.75
C ARG A 202 9.77 -13.09 -3.56
N LYS A 203 9.75 -13.56 -2.28
CA LYS A 203 9.64 -14.99 -1.97
C LYS A 203 8.30 -15.56 -2.43
N LEU A 204 7.20 -14.87 -2.15
CA LEU A 204 5.85 -15.29 -2.56
C LEU A 204 5.71 -15.31 -4.07
N TYR A 205 6.18 -14.27 -4.76
CA TYR A 205 6.20 -14.16 -6.21
C TYR A 205 6.96 -15.33 -6.84
N GLY A 206 8.18 -15.58 -6.34
CA GLY A 206 9.02 -16.69 -6.81
C GLY A 206 8.37 -18.05 -6.59
N ALA A 207 7.76 -18.28 -5.42
CA ALA A 207 7.08 -19.54 -5.10
C ALA A 207 5.86 -19.78 -6.01
N ILE A 208 5.06 -18.75 -6.29
CA ILE A 208 3.95 -18.83 -7.24
C ILE A 208 4.46 -19.10 -8.65
N ALA A 209 5.52 -18.40 -9.10
CA ALA A 209 6.11 -18.62 -10.42
C ALA A 209 6.63 -20.06 -10.60
N THR A 210 7.27 -20.61 -9.56
CA THR A 210 7.68 -22.03 -9.54
C THR A 210 6.47 -22.96 -9.65
N GLY A 211 5.41 -22.73 -8.86
CA GLY A 211 4.19 -23.52 -8.94
C GLY A 211 3.50 -23.45 -10.31
N VAL A 212 3.56 -22.30 -10.99
CA VAL A 212 3.09 -22.18 -12.38
C VAL A 212 3.94 -23.04 -13.32
N ALA A 213 5.26 -22.98 -13.20
CA ALA A 213 6.18 -23.78 -14.04
C ALA A 213 6.00 -25.29 -13.86
N GLU A 214 5.63 -25.72 -12.66
CA GLU A 214 5.33 -27.11 -12.32
C GLU A 214 3.90 -27.56 -12.72
N GLY A 215 3.05 -26.66 -13.21
CA GLY A 215 1.66 -26.97 -13.54
C GLY A 215 0.77 -27.22 -12.31
N ARG A 216 1.12 -26.67 -11.16
CA ARG A 216 0.44 -26.89 -9.88
C ARG A 216 -0.97 -26.27 -9.87
N TYR A 217 -1.12 -25.10 -10.45
CA TYR A 217 -2.35 -24.33 -10.40
C TYR A 217 -3.29 -24.63 -11.57
N GLN A 218 -4.58 -24.50 -11.33
CA GLN A 218 -5.62 -24.66 -12.35
C GLN A 218 -5.52 -23.60 -13.46
N GLY A 219 -4.99 -22.43 -13.15
CA GLY A 219 -4.75 -21.33 -14.08
C GLY A 219 -3.45 -20.61 -13.73
N TYR A 220 -3.34 -19.36 -14.16
CA TYR A 220 -2.20 -18.47 -13.82
C TYR A 220 -2.62 -17.54 -12.68
N PRO A 221 -2.21 -17.78 -11.42
CA PRO A 221 -2.56 -16.92 -10.31
C PRO A 221 -2.14 -15.47 -10.57
N ARG A 222 -3.05 -14.53 -10.35
CA ARG A 222 -2.70 -13.12 -10.44
C ARG A 222 -1.95 -12.68 -9.21
N ILE A 223 -1.01 -11.76 -9.40
CA ILE A 223 -0.22 -11.21 -8.30
C ILE A 223 -0.45 -9.71 -8.28
N VAL A 224 -0.99 -9.22 -7.17
CA VAL A 224 -1.20 -7.80 -6.87
C VAL A 224 -0.45 -7.50 -5.59
N GLY A 225 0.57 -6.67 -5.67
CA GLY A 225 1.48 -6.42 -4.57
C GLY A 225 1.83 -4.95 -4.38
N GLU A 226 1.73 -4.51 -3.13
CA GLU A 226 2.25 -3.25 -2.65
C GLU A 226 3.32 -3.53 -1.60
N THR A 227 4.51 -2.99 -1.78
CA THR A 227 5.64 -3.29 -0.92
C THR A 227 6.31 -2.03 -0.39
N GLY A 228 7.57 -2.13 0.01
CA GLY A 228 8.33 -1.05 0.62
C GLY A 228 8.59 0.14 -0.29
N GLY A 229 9.16 1.17 0.30
CA GLY A 229 9.58 2.38 -0.39
C GLY A 229 10.81 3.01 0.24
N LYS A 230 11.52 3.81 -0.53
CA LYS A 230 12.59 4.71 -0.06
C LYS A 230 12.35 6.10 -0.61
N ASN A 231 11.28 6.70 -0.11
CA ASN A 231 10.69 7.87 -0.71
C ASN A 231 11.52 9.13 -0.48
N PHE A 232 11.54 10.00 -1.48
CA PHE A 232 12.38 11.18 -1.49
C PHE A 232 11.59 12.49 -1.38
N HIS A 233 12.23 13.48 -0.75
CA HIS A 233 11.92 14.90 -0.95
C HIS A 233 13.08 15.55 -1.68
N LEU A 234 12.80 16.20 -2.80
CA LEU A 234 13.74 17.01 -3.57
C LEU A 234 13.37 18.48 -3.42
N ILE A 235 14.26 19.25 -2.84
CA ILE A 235 14.08 20.70 -2.65
C ILE A 235 14.86 21.42 -3.75
N HIS A 236 14.20 22.33 -4.45
CA HIS A 236 14.82 23.29 -5.38
C HIS A 236 15.08 24.60 -4.65
N SER A 237 16.05 25.39 -5.10
CA SER A 237 16.42 26.68 -4.47
C SER A 237 15.26 27.71 -4.45
N SER A 238 14.27 27.57 -5.35
CA SER A 238 13.06 28.42 -5.39
C SER A 238 11.94 27.95 -4.46
N ALA A 239 12.12 26.90 -3.69
CA ALA A 239 11.07 26.36 -2.81
C ALA A 239 10.71 27.33 -1.68
N ASP A 240 9.46 27.27 -1.24
CA ASP A 240 9.09 27.78 0.08
C ASP A 240 9.74 26.88 1.14
N ILE A 241 10.82 27.39 1.73
CA ILE A 241 11.69 26.62 2.64
C ILE A 241 10.95 26.25 3.94
N GLU A 242 10.09 27.14 4.45
CA GLU A 242 9.31 26.84 5.65
C GLU A 242 8.32 25.70 5.41
N ASN A 243 7.54 25.78 4.34
CA ASN A 243 6.63 24.71 3.94
C ASN A 243 7.40 23.40 3.69
N ALA A 244 8.47 23.44 2.92
CA ALA A 244 9.26 22.26 2.58
C ALA A 244 9.82 21.55 3.81
N ALA A 245 10.34 22.30 4.79
CA ALA A 245 10.86 21.73 6.03
C ALA A 245 9.75 21.10 6.88
N ILE A 246 8.62 21.80 7.08
CA ILE A 246 7.46 21.28 7.84
C ILE A 246 6.90 20.02 7.18
N GLN A 247 6.70 20.02 5.85
CA GLN A 247 6.23 18.86 5.12
C GLN A 247 7.21 17.67 5.19
N THR A 248 8.51 17.95 5.26
CA THR A 248 9.54 16.93 5.43
C THR A 248 9.46 16.30 6.82
N VAL A 249 9.32 17.10 7.89
CA VAL A 249 9.13 16.59 9.25
C VAL A 249 7.87 15.72 9.34
N ARG A 250 6.75 16.20 8.82
CA ARG A 250 5.49 15.44 8.81
C ARG A 250 5.63 14.15 8.00
N GLY A 251 6.16 14.23 6.80
CA GLY A 251 6.34 13.08 5.93
C GLY A 251 7.25 12.00 6.51
N ALA A 252 8.28 12.39 7.25
CA ALA A 252 9.25 11.46 7.84
C ALA A 252 8.79 10.83 9.16
N PHE A 253 8.06 11.58 10.00
CA PHE A 253 7.84 11.19 11.39
C PHE A 253 6.38 10.92 11.77
N GLU A 254 5.40 11.25 10.91
CA GLU A 254 4.03 10.76 11.09
C GLU A 254 4.03 9.24 11.25
N TYR A 255 3.35 8.74 12.27
CA TYR A 255 3.27 7.32 12.58
C TYR A 255 4.65 6.65 12.67
N GLN A 256 5.62 7.33 13.28
CA GLN A 256 7.00 6.84 13.52
C GLN A 256 7.71 6.41 12.22
N GLY A 257 7.36 7.00 11.06
CA GLY A 257 7.91 6.59 9.77
C GLY A 257 7.51 5.17 9.31
N GLN A 258 6.50 4.55 9.93
CA GLN A 258 6.04 3.20 9.62
C GLN A 258 5.01 3.18 8.48
N LYS A 259 5.24 4.01 7.47
CA LYS A 259 4.46 4.06 6.22
C LYS A 259 5.37 3.69 5.06
N CYS A 260 4.89 2.85 4.15
CA CYS A 260 5.62 2.55 2.91
C CYS A 260 5.94 3.82 2.12
N SER A 261 5.10 4.86 2.24
CA SER A 261 5.22 6.18 1.61
C SER A 261 5.94 7.24 2.45
N ALA A 262 6.42 6.94 3.68
CA ALA A 262 7.08 7.92 4.53
C ALA A 262 8.35 8.49 3.86
N THR A 263 8.57 9.79 4.02
CA THR A 263 9.80 10.45 3.57
C THR A 263 10.99 9.90 4.35
N SER A 264 11.94 9.29 3.69
CA SER A 264 13.08 8.66 4.36
C SER A 264 14.44 9.12 3.87
N ARG A 265 14.45 9.90 2.77
CA ARG A 265 15.61 10.60 2.24
C ARG A 265 15.21 11.98 1.72
N ALA A 266 16.07 12.99 1.91
CA ALA A 266 15.83 14.32 1.42
C ALA A 266 17.09 14.88 0.75
N TYR A 267 16.90 15.64 -0.33
CA TYR A 267 17.95 16.24 -1.13
C TYR A 267 17.77 17.75 -1.14
N ILE A 268 18.72 18.46 -0.53
CA ILE A 268 18.58 19.90 -0.25
C ILE A 268 19.71 20.65 -0.95
N PRO A 269 19.44 21.74 -1.70
CA PRO A 269 20.50 22.54 -2.29
C PRO A 269 21.27 23.31 -1.22
N LYS A 270 22.58 23.39 -1.38
CA LYS A 270 23.51 24.04 -0.45
C LYS A 270 23.17 25.52 -0.22
N SER A 271 22.66 26.18 -1.26
CA SER A 271 22.29 27.61 -1.21
C SER A 271 21.20 27.93 -0.16
N VAL A 272 20.28 26.98 0.12
CA VAL A 272 19.21 27.16 1.11
C VAL A 272 19.38 26.25 2.33
N TRP A 273 20.43 25.44 2.38
CA TRP A 273 20.66 24.47 3.45
C TRP A 273 20.68 25.10 4.87
N PRO A 274 21.34 26.23 5.14
CA PRO A 274 21.37 26.80 6.48
C PRO A 274 19.97 27.09 7.02
N GLN A 275 19.10 27.73 6.22
CA GLN A 275 17.74 28.07 6.60
C GLN A 275 16.86 26.80 6.74
N PHE A 276 16.99 25.86 5.80
CA PHE A 276 16.26 24.60 5.85
C PHE A 276 16.66 23.77 7.07
N LYS A 277 17.97 23.64 7.36
CA LYS A 277 18.50 22.91 8.52
C LYS A 277 17.96 23.48 9.83
N GLU A 278 18.00 24.80 10.00
CA GLU A 278 17.49 25.47 11.20
C GLU A 278 16.01 25.10 11.44
N LYS A 279 15.17 25.25 10.43
CA LYS A 279 13.74 24.93 10.55
C LYS A 279 13.51 23.44 10.78
N LEU A 280 14.17 22.57 10.03
CA LEU A 280 14.06 21.11 10.15
C LEU A 280 14.42 20.62 11.55
N VAL A 281 15.54 21.09 12.10
CA VAL A 281 16.02 20.72 13.45
C VAL A 281 15.07 21.25 14.52
N LYS A 282 14.64 22.51 14.42
CA LYS A 282 13.70 23.12 15.35
C LYS A 282 12.38 22.35 15.44
N GLU A 283 11.74 22.11 14.30
CA GLU A 283 10.43 21.43 14.26
C GLU A 283 10.54 19.96 14.70
N THR A 284 11.61 19.26 14.32
CA THR A 284 11.81 17.87 14.75
C THR A 284 12.08 17.75 16.24
N SER A 285 12.89 18.67 16.80
CA SER A 285 13.20 18.67 18.23
C SER A 285 11.99 19.01 19.11
N ALA A 286 10.99 19.68 18.57
CA ALA A 286 9.75 20.03 19.24
C ALA A 286 8.71 18.91 19.26
N LEU A 287 8.92 17.81 18.52
CA LEU A 287 7.97 16.71 18.48
C LEU A 287 7.90 15.98 19.83
N SER A 288 6.68 15.86 20.37
CA SER A 288 6.41 15.08 21.58
C SER A 288 6.39 13.59 21.29
N LEU A 289 6.99 12.80 22.17
CA LEU A 289 7.11 11.35 22.09
C LEU A 289 6.44 10.71 23.30
N GLY A 290 5.56 9.73 23.10
CA GLY A 290 4.92 9.03 24.20
C GLY A 290 3.78 8.13 23.74
N VAL A 291 2.94 7.68 24.69
CA VAL A 291 1.81 6.79 24.40
C VAL A 291 0.75 7.48 23.55
N PRO A 292 0.13 6.78 22.60
CA PRO A 292 -0.84 7.38 21.68
C PRO A 292 -2.15 7.81 22.34
N THR A 293 -2.43 7.37 23.55
CA THR A 293 -3.60 7.79 24.34
C THR A 293 -3.46 9.18 24.96
N ASP A 294 -2.24 9.71 25.07
CA ASP A 294 -2.02 11.11 25.35
C ASP A 294 -1.98 11.90 24.03
N HIS A 295 -3.04 12.66 23.78
CA HIS A 295 -3.25 13.40 22.53
C HIS A 295 -2.21 14.48 22.24
N LYS A 296 -1.34 14.80 23.21
CA LYS A 296 -0.21 15.71 22.99
C LYS A 296 0.93 15.06 22.23
N ASN A 297 1.01 13.72 22.23
CA ASN A 297 2.10 13.00 21.59
C ASN A 297 1.89 12.91 20.09
N PHE A 298 2.88 13.40 19.35
CA PHE A 298 2.90 13.27 17.89
C PHE A 298 3.50 11.93 17.44
N VAL A 299 4.53 11.46 18.15
CA VAL A 299 5.26 10.21 17.86
C VAL A 299 4.97 9.18 18.94
N GLY A 300 4.54 7.99 18.52
CA GLY A 300 4.29 6.84 19.39
C GLY A 300 5.44 5.82 19.39
N PRO A 301 5.24 4.63 20.00
CA PRO A 301 6.17 3.52 19.90
C PRO A 301 6.13 2.88 18.51
N VAL A 302 7.25 2.25 18.10
CA VAL A 302 7.26 1.36 16.92
C VAL A 302 6.56 0.05 17.26
N ILE A 303 6.15 -0.68 16.22
CA ILE A 303 5.12 -1.73 16.30
C ILE A 303 5.49 -2.92 17.21
N HIS A 304 6.75 -3.36 17.24
CA HIS A 304 7.18 -4.53 18.02
C HIS A 304 8.70 -4.53 18.27
N ALA A 305 9.16 -5.43 19.14
CA ALA A 305 10.55 -5.58 19.52
C ALA A 305 11.51 -5.75 18.33
N GLY A 306 11.12 -6.50 17.31
CA GLY A 306 11.94 -6.70 16.12
C GLY A 306 12.20 -5.39 15.35
N SER A 307 11.18 -4.53 15.24
CA SER A 307 11.34 -3.18 14.66
C SER A 307 12.23 -2.30 15.54
N PHE A 308 12.01 -2.32 16.85
CA PHE A 308 12.85 -1.59 17.80
C PHE A 308 14.31 -2.00 17.70
N ASN A 309 14.62 -3.30 17.80
CA ASN A 309 15.98 -3.81 17.74
C ASN A 309 16.70 -3.47 16.43
N LYS A 310 15.99 -3.54 15.29
CA LYS A 310 16.54 -3.14 14.00
C LYS A 310 16.90 -1.66 13.99
N LEU A 311 16.01 -0.80 14.45
CA LEU A 311 16.17 0.66 14.39
C LEU A 311 17.20 1.16 15.41
N SER A 312 17.19 0.63 16.64
CA SER A 312 18.21 0.95 17.64
C SER A 312 19.61 0.52 17.18
N GLY A 313 19.74 -0.67 16.59
CA GLY A 313 21.00 -1.12 15.99
C GLY A 313 21.52 -0.21 14.87
N VAL A 314 20.63 0.37 14.06
CA VAL A 314 21.01 1.37 13.04
C VAL A 314 21.51 2.66 13.70
N ILE A 315 20.83 3.14 14.74
CA ILE A 315 21.21 4.34 15.48
C ILE A 315 22.57 4.15 16.16
N ASP A 316 22.78 3.01 16.82
CA ASP A 316 24.03 2.71 17.51
C ASP A 316 25.21 2.60 16.52
N ALA A 317 24.98 1.93 15.39
CA ALA A 317 26.00 1.85 14.33
C ALA A 317 26.34 3.21 13.72
N ALA A 318 25.37 4.10 13.58
CA ALA A 318 25.56 5.43 13.04
C ALA A 318 26.43 6.34 13.93
N GLN A 319 26.53 6.06 15.23
CA GLN A 319 27.41 6.84 16.13
C GLN A 319 28.88 6.74 15.76
N ASN A 320 29.30 5.66 15.10
CA ASN A 320 30.66 5.40 14.67
C ASN A 320 30.86 5.57 13.17
N ASP A 321 29.87 6.07 12.46
CA ASP A 321 29.92 6.25 11.02
C ASP A 321 30.34 7.69 10.68
N SER A 322 31.61 7.85 10.24
CA SER A 322 32.19 9.16 9.95
C SER A 322 31.57 9.87 8.74
N GLU A 323 30.76 9.18 7.94
CA GLU A 323 30.03 9.77 6.81
C GLU A 323 28.68 10.39 7.24
N LEU A 324 28.29 10.26 8.53
CA LEU A 324 27.03 10.73 9.06
C LEU A 324 27.23 11.84 10.10
N GLU A 325 26.55 12.96 9.92
CA GLU A 325 26.37 14.01 10.93
C GLU A 325 24.99 13.83 11.58
N LEU A 326 24.94 13.57 12.90
CA LEU A 326 23.68 13.55 13.63
C LEU A 326 23.18 15.00 13.83
N LEU A 327 22.00 15.30 13.29
CA LEU A 327 21.38 16.63 13.43
C LEU A 327 20.39 16.67 14.60
N VAL A 328 19.59 15.63 14.78
CA VAL A 328 18.54 15.52 15.82
C VAL A 328 18.37 14.04 16.19
N GLY A 329 17.99 13.77 17.44
CA GLY A 329 17.59 12.45 17.91
C GLY A 329 18.75 11.55 18.29
N GLY A 330 18.90 10.42 17.61
CA GLY A 330 19.95 9.44 17.93
C GLY A 330 19.73 8.71 19.25
N LYS A 331 18.48 8.62 19.74
CA LYS A 331 18.13 8.03 21.04
C LYS A 331 17.02 7.00 20.86
N HIS A 332 17.01 6.01 21.74
CA HIS A 332 15.98 4.99 21.81
C HIS A 332 15.78 4.53 23.27
N ASP A 333 14.57 4.07 23.61
CA ASP A 333 14.23 3.58 24.94
C ASP A 333 13.17 2.47 24.85
N ASN A 334 13.42 1.33 25.46
CA ASN A 334 12.48 0.20 25.55
C ASN A 334 12.06 -0.11 27.00
N SER A 335 12.32 0.77 27.96
CA SER A 335 11.99 0.56 29.37
C SER A 335 10.47 0.53 29.63
N THR A 336 9.71 1.33 28.87
CA THR A 336 8.24 1.43 29.01
C THR A 336 7.50 1.12 27.71
N GLY A 337 8.21 1.04 26.59
CA GLY A 337 7.67 0.80 25.25
C GLY A 337 8.77 0.89 24.20
N TYR A 338 8.48 0.52 22.98
CA TYR A 338 9.45 0.50 21.88
C TYR A 338 9.65 1.88 21.26
N PHE A 339 10.24 2.83 22.03
CA PHE A 339 10.39 4.22 21.60
C PHE A 339 11.70 4.45 20.85
N ILE A 340 11.58 4.94 19.62
CA ILE A 340 12.69 5.44 18.80
C ILE A 340 12.45 6.94 18.60
N HIS A 341 13.39 7.76 19.02
CA HIS A 341 13.27 9.21 18.82
C HIS A 341 13.39 9.58 17.33
N PRO A 342 12.61 10.56 16.86
CA PRO A 342 12.81 11.15 15.53
C PRO A 342 14.27 11.50 15.31
N THR A 343 14.89 10.90 14.30
CA THR A 343 16.34 10.99 14.09
C THR A 343 16.65 11.47 12.69
N ILE A 344 17.53 12.46 12.58
CA ILE A 344 17.97 13.01 11.29
C ILE A 344 19.48 12.93 11.21
N TYR A 345 19.96 12.29 10.15
CA TYR A 345 21.35 12.28 9.74
C TYR A 345 21.54 13.12 8.47
N ALA A 346 22.62 13.91 8.41
CA ALA A 346 23.11 14.48 7.17
C ALA A 346 24.32 13.68 6.68
N THR A 347 24.48 13.55 5.36
CA THR A 347 25.62 12.88 4.75
C THR A 347 26.11 13.63 3.52
N THR A 348 27.45 13.69 3.37
CA THR A 348 28.11 14.16 2.14
C THR A 348 28.26 13.04 1.10
N ASN A 349 28.13 11.77 1.52
CA ASN A 349 28.18 10.64 0.62
C ASN A 349 26.80 10.43 -0.07
N PRO A 350 26.66 10.74 -1.38
CA PRO A 350 25.39 10.63 -2.09
C PRO A 350 24.89 9.19 -2.25
N ARG A 351 25.75 8.21 -1.96
CA ARG A 351 25.45 6.77 -2.05
C ARG A 351 25.46 6.06 -0.70
N HIS A 352 25.40 6.82 0.39
CA HIS A 352 25.35 6.23 1.72
C HIS A 352 24.18 5.22 1.85
N LYS A 353 24.41 4.08 2.50
CA LYS A 353 23.41 2.99 2.65
C LYS A 353 22.06 3.43 3.21
N LEU A 354 22.04 4.45 4.10
CA LEU A 354 20.81 5.00 4.66
C LEU A 354 19.97 5.76 3.62
N LEU A 355 20.50 6.13 2.46
CA LEU A 355 19.75 6.71 1.34
C LEU A 355 19.07 5.67 0.44
N SER A 356 19.42 4.38 0.56
CA SER A 356 18.87 3.31 -0.28
C SER A 356 18.08 2.25 0.50
N THR A 357 18.44 1.98 1.77
CA THR A 357 17.83 0.93 2.58
C THR A 357 16.54 1.42 3.26
N GLU A 358 15.44 0.67 3.10
CA GLU A 358 14.20 0.92 3.82
C GLU A 358 14.31 0.50 5.30
N LEU A 359 14.17 1.45 6.18
CA LEU A 359 14.24 1.21 7.63
C LEU A 359 12.87 0.97 8.27
N PHE A 360 11.84 1.59 7.74
CA PHE A 360 10.46 1.56 8.25
C PHE A 360 10.36 2.05 9.70
N GLY A 361 10.95 3.21 9.94
CA GLY A 361 11.08 3.82 11.27
C GLY A 361 11.39 5.32 11.18
N PRO A 362 11.44 6.05 12.30
CA PRO A 362 11.57 7.50 12.34
C PRO A 362 13.01 7.97 12.11
N ILE A 363 13.62 7.58 11.01
CA ILE A 363 14.99 7.95 10.63
C ILE A 363 14.97 8.57 9.23
N LEU A 364 15.34 9.85 9.14
CA LEU A 364 15.49 10.59 7.89
C LEU A 364 16.97 10.81 7.59
N THR A 365 17.37 10.59 6.35
CA THR A 365 18.72 10.90 5.88
C THR A 365 18.69 12.03 4.85
N VAL A 366 19.50 13.07 5.08
CA VAL A 366 19.60 14.25 4.22
C VAL A 366 20.91 14.22 3.46
N HIS A 367 20.85 14.45 2.15
CA HIS A 367 22.01 14.74 1.32
C HIS A 367 21.93 16.19 0.82
N VAL A 368 23.01 16.95 1.04
CA VAL A 368 23.10 18.35 0.58
C VAL A 368 23.89 18.38 -0.73
N TYR A 369 23.22 18.74 -1.84
CA TYR A 369 23.85 18.87 -3.13
C TYR A 369 24.33 20.31 -3.40
N ASP A 370 25.48 20.45 -4.09
CA ASP A 370 26.06 21.77 -4.34
C ASP A 370 25.50 22.40 -5.62
N ASP A 371 24.67 23.40 -5.43
CA ASP A 371 24.02 24.20 -6.48
C ASP A 371 24.67 25.58 -6.71
N THR A 372 25.85 25.82 -6.11
CA THR A 372 26.44 27.18 -6.08
C THR A 372 27.10 27.60 -7.39
N ALA A 373 27.70 26.66 -8.12
CA ALA A 373 28.41 26.96 -9.37
C ALA A 373 27.49 26.92 -10.60
N SER A 374 26.64 25.92 -10.68
CA SER A 374 25.76 25.65 -11.85
C SER A 374 24.41 25.10 -11.34
N PRO A 375 23.48 25.93 -10.88
CA PRO A 375 22.25 25.48 -10.23
C PRO A 375 21.41 24.51 -11.10
N ALA A 376 21.27 24.79 -12.38
CA ALA A 376 20.47 23.96 -13.30
C ALA A 376 21.11 22.57 -13.54
N GLU A 377 22.43 22.50 -13.69
CA GLU A 377 23.15 21.23 -13.85
C GLU A 377 23.10 20.42 -12.56
N ALA A 378 23.36 21.07 -11.41
CA ALA A 378 23.27 20.42 -10.10
C ALA A 378 21.86 19.83 -9.84
N TYR A 379 20.82 20.55 -10.26
CA TYR A 379 19.44 20.05 -10.14
C TYR A 379 19.18 18.85 -11.06
N ALA A 380 19.70 18.89 -12.29
CA ALA A 380 19.60 17.76 -13.21
C ALA A 380 20.37 16.53 -12.69
N ASP A 381 21.55 16.74 -12.11
CA ASP A 381 22.36 15.64 -11.60
C ASP A 381 21.80 15.04 -10.30
N VAL A 382 21.20 15.85 -9.43
CA VAL A 382 20.51 15.30 -8.25
C VAL A 382 19.26 14.51 -8.64
N CYS A 383 18.53 14.88 -9.70
CA CYS A 383 17.45 14.05 -10.22
C CYS A 383 17.94 12.68 -10.69
N LYS A 384 19.06 12.62 -11.45
CA LYS A 384 19.71 11.34 -11.85
C LYS A 384 20.17 10.53 -10.62
N LEU A 385 20.72 11.22 -9.62
CA LEU A 385 21.13 10.61 -8.37
C LEU A 385 19.94 9.95 -7.66
N ILE A 386 18.82 10.67 -7.50
CA ILE A 386 17.59 10.17 -6.87
C ILE A 386 17.10 8.93 -7.59
N ASP A 387 17.01 8.98 -8.92
CA ASP A 387 16.51 7.89 -9.75
C ASP A 387 17.34 6.60 -9.62
N SER A 388 18.66 6.73 -9.43
CA SER A 388 19.60 5.62 -9.38
C SER A 388 20.03 5.18 -7.97
N THR A 389 19.60 5.86 -6.91
CA THR A 389 20.07 5.56 -5.54
C THR A 389 19.32 4.38 -4.91
N SER A 390 18.07 4.16 -5.29
CA SER A 390 17.21 3.15 -4.65
C SER A 390 16.53 2.28 -5.70
N GLU A 391 16.31 1.02 -5.36
CA GLU A 391 15.53 0.09 -6.18
C GLU A 391 14.01 0.34 -6.13
N TYR A 392 13.55 1.17 -5.22
CA TYR A 392 12.14 1.48 -5.00
C TYR A 392 11.63 2.59 -5.91
N GLY A 393 10.34 2.56 -6.18
CA GLY A 393 9.65 3.59 -6.97
C GLY A 393 8.22 3.81 -6.47
N LEU A 394 8.02 4.02 -5.13
CA LEU A 394 6.71 4.18 -4.56
C LEU A 394 6.24 5.63 -4.59
N THR A 395 6.84 6.51 -3.79
CA THR A 395 6.46 7.92 -3.75
C THR A 395 7.67 8.84 -3.77
N GLY A 396 7.42 10.10 -4.16
CA GLY A 396 8.40 11.17 -4.08
C GLY A 396 7.73 12.54 -4.14
N SER A 397 8.40 13.55 -3.62
CA SER A 397 7.91 14.92 -3.67
C SER A 397 9.00 15.89 -4.12
N VAL A 398 8.60 16.89 -4.90
CA VAL A 398 9.43 18.00 -5.34
C VAL A 398 8.87 19.30 -4.79
N PHE A 399 9.73 20.11 -4.20
CA PHE A 399 9.38 21.44 -3.68
C PHE A 399 10.07 22.51 -4.53
N ALA A 400 9.29 23.30 -5.24
CA ALA A 400 9.76 24.39 -6.08
C ALA A 400 8.63 25.40 -6.35
N ALA A 401 8.94 26.68 -6.35
CA ALA A 401 8.08 27.73 -6.90
C ALA A 401 8.30 27.88 -8.42
N ASP A 402 9.50 27.59 -8.90
CA ASP A 402 9.82 27.59 -10.33
C ASP A 402 9.10 26.44 -11.04
N ARG A 403 8.19 26.80 -11.95
CA ARG A 403 7.40 25.84 -12.72
C ARG A 403 8.22 25.05 -13.74
N ALA A 404 9.31 25.63 -14.26
CA ALA A 404 10.20 24.91 -15.16
C ALA A 404 10.97 23.81 -14.42
N ALA A 405 11.45 24.08 -13.20
CA ALA A 405 12.07 23.10 -12.33
C ALA A 405 11.11 21.96 -11.97
N VAL A 406 9.82 22.27 -11.69
CA VAL A 406 8.78 21.25 -11.45
C VAL A 406 8.64 20.32 -12.65
N ARG A 407 8.45 20.89 -13.86
CA ARG A 407 8.25 20.08 -15.08
C ARG A 407 9.47 19.24 -15.44
N PHE A 408 10.65 19.82 -15.26
CA PHE A 408 11.90 19.07 -15.45
C PHE A 408 11.96 17.85 -14.50
N ALA A 409 11.66 18.03 -13.22
CA ALA A 409 11.68 16.94 -12.24
C ALA A 409 10.61 15.88 -12.52
N GLU A 410 9.39 16.27 -12.92
CA GLU A 410 8.33 15.33 -13.31
C GLU A 410 8.80 14.41 -14.44
N ASP A 411 9.50 14.95 -15.44
CA ASP A 411 10.04 14.14 -16.54
C ASP A 411 11.23 13.29 -16.12
N ALA A 412 12.24 13.89 -15.46
CA ALA A 412 13.45 13.22 -15.04
C ALA A 412 13.22 12.10 -14.03
N LEU A 413 12.19 12.22 -13.17
CA LEU A 413 11.87 11.29 -12.09
C LEU A 413 10.60 10.45 -12.37
N ARG A 414 10.14 10.39 -13.62
CA ARG A 414 8.90 9.68 -14.01
C ARG A 414 8.82 8.22 -13.56
N ASN A 415 9.97 7.54 -13.45
CA ASN A 415 10.06 6.14 -13.01
C ASN A 415 10.43 5.99 -11.54
N SER A 416 10.74 7.09 -10.83
CA SER A 416 11.22 7.07 -9.45
C SER A 416 10.08 7.05 -8.43
N ALA A 417 8.84 7.33 -8.86
CA ALA A 417 7.68 7.36 -7.99
C ALA A 417 6.40 7.00 -8.75
N GLY A 418 5.63 6.06 -8.23
CA GLY A 418 4.28 5.76 -8.69
C GLY A 418 3.29 6.85 -8.29
N ASN A 419 3.45 7.45 -7.11
CA ASN A 419 2.74 8.65 -6.68
C ASN A 419 3.73 9.80 -6.53
N PHE A 420 3.58 10.82 -7.36
CA PHE A 420 4.46 11.98 -7.43
C PHE A 420 3.74 13.21 -6.88
N TYR A 421 4.37 13.90 -5.94
CA TYR A 421 3.80 15.03 -5.23
C TYR A 421 4.58 16.32 -5.50
N ILE A 422 3.89 17.46 -5.45
CA ILE A 422 4.49 18.78 -5.67
C ILE A 422 4.10 19.70 -4.52
N ASN A 423 5.10 20.27 -3.84
CA ASN A 423 4.94 21.20 -2.72
C ASN A 423 4.13 20.67 -1.53
N CYS A 424 4.05 19.36 -1.39
CA CYS A 424 3.47 18.68 -0.22
C CYS A 424 4.27 17.40 0.11
N LYS A 425 4.01 16.82 1.27
CA LYS A 425 4.70 15.59 1.70
C LYS A 425 4.46 14.42 0.75
N SER A 426 5.37 13.46 0.70
CA SER A 426 5.34 12.27 -0.16
C SER A 426 4.34 11.18 0.29
N THR A 427 3.50 11.45 1.29
CA THR A 427 2.56 10.50 1.88
C THR A 427 1.19 11.14 2.10
N GLY A 428 0.13 10.32 2.23
CA GLY A 428 -1.23 10.79 2.47
C GLY A 428 -2.07 10.85 1.20
N ALA A 429 -1.94 9.86 0.31
CA ALA A 429 -2.86 9.67 -0.80
C ALA A 429 -4.30 9.48 -0.28
N VAL A 430 -5.26 10.11 -0.94
CA VAL A 430 -6.68 10.04 -0.61
C VAL A 430 -7.39 9.20 -1.66
N VAL A 431 -8.15 8.19 -1.22
CA VAL A 431 -8.94 7.32 -2.10
C VAL A 431 -9.90 8.15 -2.95
N GLY A 432 -9.99 7.85 -4.23
CA GLY A 432 -10.79 8.63 -5.18
C GLY A 432 -10.11 9.90 -5.72
N GLN A 433 -8.94 10.28 -5.15
CA GLN A 433 -8.15 11.43 -5.61
C GLN A 433 -6.79 11.03 -6.18
N GLN A 434 -6.03 10.23 -5.44
CA GLN A 434 -4.73 9.72 -5.88
C GLN A 434 -4.72 8.18 -5.76
N PRO A 435 -5.02 7.44 -6.83
CA PRO A 435 -4.85 5.98 -6.83
C PRO A 435 -3.41 5.63 -6.45
N PHE A 436 -3.24 4.74 -5.47
CA PHE A 436 -1.97 4.51 -4.82
C PHE A 436 -1.28 3.24 -5.34
N GLY A 437 0.00 3.35 -5.63
CA GLY A 437 0.83 2.21 -6.01
C GLY A 437 2.19 2.65 -6.54
N GLY A 438 3.16 1.75 -6.41
CA GLY A 438 4.54 1.96 -6.84
C GLY A 438 5.03 0.93 -7.83
N ALA A 439 5.99 1.36 -8.65
CA ALA A 439 6.71 0.51 -9.59
C ALA A 439 8.06 0.02 -9.02
N ARG A 440 8.88 -0.63 -9.84
CA ARG A 440 10.17 -1.22 -9.46
C ARG A 440 9.98 -2.18 -8.28
N ALA A 441 10.84 -2.13 -7.27
CA ALA A 441 10.76 -2.98 -6.09
C ALA A 441 9.59 -2.63 -5.14
N SER A 442 8.81 -1.58 -5.42
CA SER A 442 7.68 -1.15 -4.58
C SER A 442 6.36 -1.83 -4.92
N GLY A 443 6.30 -2.70 -5.91
CA GLY A 443 5.10 -3.48 -6.18
C GLY A 443 4.72 -3.56 -7.65
N THR A 444 3.49 -3.98 -7.90
CA THR A 444 2.95 -4.22 -9.24
C THR A 444 2.22 -3.02 -9.84
N ASN A 445 2.12 -1.93 -9.08
CA ASN A 445 1.55 -0.65 -9.50
C ASN A 445 0.11 -0.73 -10.04
N ASP A 446 -0.72 -1.57 -9.43
CA ASP A 446 -2.11 -1.77 -9.85
C ASP A 446 -3.06 -0.64 -9.43
N LYS A 447 -2.57 0.35 -8.69
CA LYS A 447 -3.29 1.58 -8.31
C LYS A 447 -4.55 1.32 -7.47
N ALA A 448 -4.34 0.86 -6.22
CA ALA A 448 -5.42 0.74 -5.23
C ALA A 448 -6.19 2.07 -5.10
N GLY A 449 -7.52 1.99 -5.02
CA GLY A 449 -8.40 3.17 -5.08
C GLY A 449 -8.62 3.72 -6.51
N GLY A 450 -8.52 2.87 -7.51
CA GLY A 450 -8.81 3.17 -8.91
C GLY A 450 -9.47 2.00 -9.64
N MET A 451 -10.14 2.28 -10.76
CA MET A 451 -10.87 1.27 -11.54
C MET A 451 -9.98 0.13 -12.05
N ASN A 452 -8.74 0.44 -12.48
CA ASN A 452 -7.81 -0.57 -12.99
C ASN A 452 -7.48 -1.65 -11.97
N PHE A 453 -7.45 -1.28 -10.70
CA PHE A 453 -7.23 -2.21 -9.59
C PHE A 453 -8.35 -3.27 -9.53
N MET A 454 -9.63 -2.88 -9.70
CA MET A 454 -10.76 -3.80 -9.65
C MET A 454 -10.70 -4.85 -10.75
N SER A 455 -10.14 -4.51 -11.91
CA SER A 455 -9.97 -5.43 -13.05
C SER A 455 -9.06 -6.63 -12.74
N ARG A 456 -8.20 -6.51 -11.71
CA ARG A 456 -7.31 -7.59 -11.28
C ARG A 456 -8.07 -8.78 -10.65
N PHE A 457 -9.29 -8.56 -10.20
CA PHE A 457 -10.08 -9.55 -9.47
C PHE A 457 -11.26 -10.09 -10.27
N VAL A 458 -11.28 -9.88 -11.59
CA VAL A 458 -12.28 -10.46 -12.50
C VAL A 458 -11.60 -11.10 -13.71
N SER A 459 -12.29 -12.07 -14.33
CA SER A 459 -11.90 -12.73 -15.58
C SER A 459 -12.97 -12.47 -16.63
N ALA A 460 -12.63 -11.66 -17.63
CA ALA A 460 -13.57 -11.30 -18.69
C ALA A 460 -13.86 -12.52 -19.62
N ARG A 461 -15.15 -12.73 -19.91
CA ARG A 461 -15.62 -13.68 -20.93
C ARG A 461 -16.32 -12.92 -22.03
N SER A 462 -15.80 -12.97 -23.26
CA SER A 462 -16.48 -12.42 -24.42
C SER A 462 -17.52 -13.40 -24.93
N ILE A 463 -18.72 -12.89 -25.18
CA ILE A 463 -19.86 -13.67 -25.69
C ILE A 463 -20.32 -13.01 -26.96
N LYS A 464 -20.36 -13.81 -28.05
CA LYS A 464 -20.98 -13.45 -29.33
C LYS A 464 -22.24 -14.27 -29.47
N GLU A 465 -23.36 -13.63 -29.67
CA GLU A 465 -24.65 -14.27 -29.95
C GLU A 465 -25.14 -13.82 -31.31
N GLU A 466 -25.42 -14.78 -32.19
CA GLU A 466 -25.87 -14.54 -33.55
C GLU A 466 -27.33 -14.92 -33.70
N PHE A 467 -28.15 -14.02 -34.21
CA PHE A 467 -29.59 -14.19 -34.41
C PHE A 467 -29.93 -14.51 -35.87
N SER A 468 -28.95 -14.42 -36.77
CA SER A 468 -29.11 -14.73 -38.19
C SER A 468 -28.42 -16.05 -38.50
N PRO A 469 -29.18 -17.18 -38.66
CA PRO A 469 -28.56 -18.47 -38.89
C PRO A 469 -27.84 -18.52 -40.28
N THR A 470 -26.63 -19.05 -40.27
CA THR A 470 -25.88 -19.34 -41.51
C THR A 470 -26.48 -20.55 -42.22
N THR A 471 -26.80 -20.42 -43.47
CA THR A 471 -27.47 -21.46 -44.29
C THR A 471 -26.54 -22.17 -45.27
N LYS A 472 -25.32 -21.66 -45.45
CA LYS A 472 -24.30 -22.22 -46.34
C LYS A 472 -22.96 -22.33 -45.63
N VAL A 473 -22.16 -23.34 -46.03
CA VAL A 473 -20.78 -23.49 -45.55
C VAL A 473 -19.82 -22.63 -46.37
N GLU A 474 -20.10 -22.46 -47.65
CA GLU A 474 -19.30 -21.69 -48.58
C GLU A 474 -19.38 -20.19 -48.28
N TYR A 475 -18.27 -19.51 -48.50
CA TYR A 475 -18.20 -18.06 -48.49
C TYR A 475 -18.60 -17.45 -49.84
N PRO A 476 -19.01 -16.21 -49.92
CA PRO A 476 -19.32 -15.53 -51.18
C PRO A 476 -18.21 -15.65 -52.23
N SER A 477 -16.95 -15.72 -51.80
CA SER A 477 -15.79 -15.92 -52.68
C SER A 477 -15.72 -17.32 -53.32
N ASN A 478 -16.47 -18.30 -52.80
CA ASN A 478 -16.50 -19.65 -53.34
C ASN A 478 -17.62 -19.83 -54.39
N GLU A 479 -18.46 -18.84 -54.58
CA GLU A 479 -19.56 -18.83 -55.54
C GLU A 479 -19.18 -18.23 -56.89
N VAL A 480 -17.86 -18.01 -57.17
CA VAL A 480 -17.37 -17.42 -58.44
C VAL A 480 -17.11 -18.51 -59.49
#